data_5224d498b0f8bbd907cf292e0d1aa268
#
_entry.id   5224d498b0f8bbd907cf292e0d1aa268
#
_cell.length_a   1.000
_cell.length_b   1.000
_cell.length_c   1.000
_cell.angle_alpha   90.00
_cell.angle_beta   90.00
_cell.angle_gamma   90.00
#
_symmetry.space_group_name_H-M   'P 1'
#
loop_
_entity.id
_entity.type
_entity.pdbx_description
1 polymer ?
#
loop_
_entity_poly.entity_id
_entity_poly.type
_entity_poly.pdbx_seq_one_letter_code
_entity_poly.pdbx_strand_id
1 'polypeptide(L)'
;NGFGSISGEIALTANVITTDKQVTGTIPAQYVVSLEVSLIVVNVLEGTIINEIAVPLKGIDKAENRAITMAFNNLNPRSPAIRNFMNQCRKKIIDYYTTRIPALTAKAKSLADRTEYDQALAVLASVPESVDEYPAIADQMVAIYMKKIDKDGTAFLQNAKAKLAQHDLEGALNELIRIDPSSNCFAKATEMIDAIKQKADEKEKAELEREMQQLEAEKEAQQKAQENQVMLEKLRIEAAKKAGENYTRTSSSDMEKQVSKWFLERFK
;
A
#
# COMPACT_ATOMS: atom_id res chain seq x y z
N ASN A 1 -6.42 5.81 -8.57
CA ASN A 1 -6.62 7.09 -7.86
C ASN A 1 -5.33 7.67 -7.25
N GLY A 2 -4.22 6.93 -7.17
CA GLY A 2 -2.94 7.40 -6.64
C GLY A 2 -2.91 7.74 -5.13
N PHE A 3 -3.99 7.49 -4.41
CA PHE A 3 -4.13 7.74 -2.97
C PHE A 3 -4.38 6.46 -2.15
N GLY A 4 -4.12 5.29 -2.71
CA GLY A 4 -4.12 4.07 -1.93
C GLY A 4 -2.89 4.07 -1.03
N SER A 5 -3.01 4.59 0.20
CA SER A 5 -2.01 4.29 1.21
C SER A 5 -2.29 2.88 1.75
N ILE A 6 -1.26 2.11 1.98
CA ILE A 6 -1.35 0.79 2.63
C ILE A 6 -1.97 0.94 4.02
N SER A 7 -1.85 2.10 4.65
CA SER A 7 -2.36 2.42 5.99
C SER A 7 -3.84 2.74 6.07
N GLY A 8 -4.52 3.02 4.94
CA GLY A 8 -5.93 3.41 4.95
C GLY A 8 -6.26 4.69 5.72
N GLU A 9 -5.28 5.57 5.91
CA GLU A 9 -5.44 6.79 6.71
C GLU A 9 -6.43 7.79 6.13
N ILE A 10 -6.54 7.85 4.80
CA ILE A 10 -7.44 8.76 4.10
C ILE A 10 -8.63 7.99 3.56
N ALA A 11 -9.82 8.42 3.96
CA ALA A 11 -11.08 7.82 3.51
C ALA A 11 -11.99 8.87 2.87
N LEU A 12 -12.72 8.44 1.83
CA LEU A 12 -13.86 9.17 1.31
C LEU A 12 -15.13 8.54 1.90
N THR A 13 -15.94 9.35 2.56
CA THR A 13 -17.24 8.96 3.09
C THR A 13 -18.34 9.86 2.52
N ALA A 14 -19.58 9.43 2.63
CA ALA A 14 -20.71 10.20 2.24
C ALA A 14 -21.77 10.21 3.35
N ASN A 15 -22.38 11.39 3.56
CA ASN A 15 -23.58 11.54 4.36
C ASN A 15 -24.73 11.97 3.44
N VAL A 16 -25.93 11.45 3.68
CA VAL A 16 -27.10 11.76 2.87
C VAL A 16 -28.23 12.20 3.77
N ILE A 17 -28.78 13.38 3.48
CA ILE A 17 -29.95 13.90 4.17
C ILE A 17 -31.07 14.21 3.18
N THR A 18 -32.31 13.97 3.58
CA THR A 18 -33.47 14.45 2.83
C THR A 18 -33.74 15.87 3.25
N THR A 19 -33.62 16.81 2.31
CA THR A 19 -33.81 18.25 2.59
C THR A 19 -35.27 18.70 2.39
N ASP A 20 -35.97 18.02 1.48
CA ASP A 20 -37.38 18.38 1.19
C ASP A 20 -38.13 17.20 0.57
N LYS A 21 -39.43 17.11 0.88
CA LYS A 21 -40.40 16.20 0.26
C LYS A 21 -41.70 16.93 -0.05
N GLN A 22 -42.14 16.85 -1.28
CA GLN A 22 -43.37 17.43 -1.72
C GLN A 22 -44.15 16.44 -2.58
N VAL A 23 -45.47 16.57 -2.57
CA VAL A 23 -46.38 15.89 -3.48
C VAL A 23 -46.97 16.88 -4.44
N THR A 24 -46.87 16.60 -5.73
CA THR A 24 -47.40 17.51 -6.76
C THR A 24 -48.93 17.47 -6.78
N GLY A 25 -49.57 18.58 -7.11
CA GLY A 25 -51.01 18.64 -7.35
C GLY A 25 -51.46 18.09 -8.72
N THR A 26 -50.57 17.36 -9.42
CA THR A 26 -50.86 16.79 -10.75
C THR A 26 -51.64 15.46 -10.66
N ILE A 27 -52.30 15.06 -11.74
CA ILE A 27 -53.00 13.78 -11.84
C ILE A 27 -52.28 12.93 -12.90
N PRO A 28 -51.61 11.80 -12.54
CA PRO A 28 -51.42 11.31 -11.16
C PRO A 28 -50.45 12.17 -10.36
N ALA A 29 -50.65 12.21 -9.04
CA ALA A 29 -49.75 12.88 -8.12
C ALA A 29 -48.36 12.25 -8.15
N GLN A 30 -47.33 13.07 -8.01
CA GLN A 30 -45.90 12.62 -8.00
C GLN A 30 -45.21 13.12 -6.72
N TYR A 31 -44.29 12.32 -6.23
CA TYR A 31 -43.39 12.69 -5.14
C TYR A 31 -42.18 13.41 -5.71
N VAL A 32 -41.87 14.56 -5.17
CA VAL A 32 -40.64 15.31 -5.43
C VAL A 32 -39.78 15.21 -4.19
N VAL A 33 -38.64 14.56 -4.30
CA VAL A 33 -37.71 14.39 -3.18
C VAL A 33 -36.42 15.14 -3.49
N SER A 34 -36.01 16.00 -2.56
CA SER A 34 -34.73 16.69 -2.59
C SER A 34 -33.80 16.06 -1.55
N LEU A 35 -32.62 15.63 -1.99
CA LEU A 35 -31.56 15.08 -1.15
C LEU A 35 -30.34 15.99 -1.19
N GLU A 36 -29.58 15.99 -0.14
CA GLU A 36 -28.21 16.52 -0.14
C GLU A 36 -27.23 15.40 0.19
N VAL A 37 -26.26 15.18 -0.69
CA VAL A 37 -25.18 14.23 -0.51
C VAL A 37 -23.91 15.01 -0.18
N SER A 38 -23.47 14.94 1.08
CA SER A 38 -22.18 15.49 1.50
C SER A 38 -21.09 14.44 1.27
N LEU A 39 -20.15 14.70 0.36
CA LEU A 39 -18.94 13.92 0.15
C LEU A 39 -17.84 14.51 1.03
N ILE A 40 -17.26 13.68 1.90
CA ILE A 40 -16.31 14.12 2.93
C ILE A 40 -15.04 13.27 2.81
N VAL A 41 -13.90 13.92 2.62
CA VAL A 41 -12.58 13.28 2.70
C VAL A 41 -12.00 13.54 4.07
N VAL A 42 -11.68 12.45 4.79
CA VAL A 42 -11.23 12.50 6.18
C VAL A 42 -9.87 11.81 6.33
N ASN A 43 -9.06 12.31 7.24
CA ASN A 43 -7.98 11.54 7.83
C ASN A 43 -8.57 10.76 9.01
N VAL A 44 -8.67 9.44 8.86
CA VAL A 44 -9.34 8.55 9.83
C VAL A 44 -8.56 8.47 11.15
N LEU A 45 -7.23 8.50 11.09
CA LEU A 45 -6.38 8.40 12.28
C LEU A 45 -6.41 9.67 13.12
N GLU A 46 -6.46 10.83 12.49
CA GLU A 46 -6.49 12.11 13.17
C GLU A 46 -7.93 12.62 13.45
N GLY A 47 -8.93 11.99 12.84
CA GLY A 47 -10.31 12.45 12.92
C GLY A 47 -10.55 13.82 12.28
N THR A 48 -9.69 14.24 11.32
CA THR A 48 -9.76 15.56 10.69
C THR A 48 -10.38 15.50 9.31
N ILE A 49 -11.25 16.46 8.99
CA ILE A 49 -11.81 16.61 7.65
C ILE A 49 -10.82 17.36 6.78
N ILE A 50 -10.41 16.73 5.66
CA ILE A 50 -9.51 17.34 4.67
C ILE A 50 -10.28 18.24 3.72
N ASN A 51 -11.42 17.76 3.23
CA ASN A 51 -12.29 18.53 2.35
C ASN A 51 -13.71 17.96 2.35
N GLU A 52 -14.68 18.81 2.02
CA GLU A 52 -16.10 18.47 1.96
C GLU A 52 -16.79 19.20 0.81
N ILE A 53 -17.78 18.55 0.20
CA ILE A 53 -18.70 19.16 -0.76
C ILE A 53 -20.11 18.61 -0.55
N ALA A 54 -21.10 19.48 -0.53
CA ALA A 54 -22.52 19.14 -0.56
C ALA A 54 -23.02 19.16 -2.01
N VAL A 55 -23.66 18.08 -2.44
CA VAL A 55 -24.23 17.92 -3.78
C VAL A 55 -25.75 17.80 -3.65
N PRO A 56 -26.51 18.83 -4.05
CA PRO A 56 -27.96 18.75 -4.04
C PRO A 56 -28.44 17.85 -5.18
N LEU A 57 -29.37 16.95 -4.87
CA LEU A 57 -29.99 16.02 -5.82
C LEU A 57 -31.51 16.14 -5.74
N LYS A 58 -32.16 15.90 -6.85
CA LYS A 58 -33.63 15.90 -6.93
C LYS A 58 -34.11 14.72 -7.75
N GLY A 59 -35.15 14.05 -7.25
CA GLY A 59 -35.82 12.97 -7.96
C GLY A 59 -37.35 13.16 -7.94
N ILE A 60 -38.00 12.73 -8.98
CA ILE A 60 -39.46 12.85 -9.16
C ILE A 60 -39.99 11.52 -9.66
N ASP A 61 -40.94 10.91 -8.95
CA ASP A 61 -41.62 9.67 -9.37
C ASP A 61 -43.01 9.57 -8.72
N LYS A 62 -43.85 8.68 -9.25
CA LYS A 62 -45.17 8.36 -8.69
C LYS A 62 -45.10 7.65 -7.33
N ALA A 63 -43.96 7.10 -6.96
CA ALA A 63 -43.69 6.43 -5.68
C ALA A 63 -42.49 7.11 -4.99
N GLU A 64 -42.61 7.37 -3.69
CA GLU A 64 -41.55 8.05 -2.90
C GLU A 64 -40.20 7.36 -3.01
N ASN A 65 -40.16 6.03 -2.80
CA ASN A 65 -38.92 5.27 -2.88
C ASN A 65 -38.25 5.35 -4.26
N ARG A 66 -39.03 5.42 -5.34
CA ARG A 66 -38.49 5.62 -6.69
C ARG A 66 -37.99 7.04 -6.89
N ALA A 67 -38.67 8.04 -6.34
CA ALA A 67 -38.18 9.42 -6.37
C ALA A 67 -36.83 9.54 -5.66
N ILE A 68 -36.64 8.87 -4.51
CA ILE A 68 -35.36 8.81 -3.82
C ILE A 68 -34.30 8.13 -4.71
N THR A 69 -34.60 6.98 -5.30
CA THR A 69 -33.67 6.27 -6.20
C THR A 69 -33.31 7.12 -7.41
N MET A 70 -34.28 7.82 -8.00
CA MET A 70 -34.01 8.75 -9.12
C MET A 70 -33.12 9.92 -8.68
N ALA A 71 -33.31 10.47 -7.47
CA ALA A 71 -32.42 11.49 -6.96
C ALA A 71 -30.99 11.01 -6.90
N PHE A 72 -30.74 9.81 -6.35
CA PHE A 72 -29.41 9.20 -6.33
C PHE A 72 -28.82 8.96 -7.72
N ASN A 73 -29.62 8.47 -8.66
CA ASN A 73 -29.18 8.24 -10.05
C ASN A 73 -28.76 9.55 -10.76
N ASN A 74 -29.21 10.70 -10.27
CA ASN A 74 -28.81 12.03 -10.77
C ASN A 74 -27.45 12.47 -10.20
N LEU A 75 -26.85 11.73 -9.26
CA LEU A 75 -25.48 11.97 -8.83
C LEU A 75 -24.51 11.67 -9.97
N ASN A 76 -24.01 12.72 -10.60
CA ASN A 76 -23.06 12.59 -11.71
C ASN A 76 -21.61 12.73 -11.19
N PRO A 77 -20.87 11.61 -11.08
CA PRO A 77 -19.46 11.62 -10.63
C PRO A 77 -18.53 12.43 -11.55
N ARG A 78 -18.96 12.67 -12.80
CA ARG A 78 -18.22 13.45 -13.79
C ARG A 78 -18.59 14.92 -13.82
N SER A 79 -19.44 15.37 -12.90
CA SER A 79 -19.81 16.78 -12.82
C SER A 79 -18.58 17.65 -12.54
N PRO A 80 -18.54 18.90 -13.07
CA PRO A 80 -17.44 19.82 -12.79
C PRO A 80 -17.22 20.05 -11.29
N ALA A 81 -18.29 20.07 -10.51
CA ALA A 81 -18.24 20.27 -9.07
C ALA A 81 -17.49 19.12 -8.37
N ILE A 82 -17.82 17.85 -8.68
CA ILE A 82 -17.14 16.68 -8.09
C ILE A 82 -15.70 16.60 -8.58
N ARG A 83 -15.42 16.89 -9.85
CA ARG A 83 -14.04 16.94 -10.36
C ARG A 83 -13.20 17.98 -9.63
N ASN A 84 -13.70 19.17 -9.47
CA ASN A 84 -13.03 20.25 -8.74
C ASN A 84 -12.80 19.86 -7.27
N PHE A 85 -13.79 19.27 -6.63
CA PHE A 85 -13.66 18.75 -5.28
C PHE A 85 -12.53 17.73 -5.18
N MET A 86 -12.49 16.72 -6.07
CA MET A 86 -11.43 15.69 -6.07
C MET A 86 -10.04 16.28 -6.33
N ASN A 87 -9.93 17.27 -7.22
CA ASN A 87 -8.67 17.97 -7.47
C ASN A 87 -8.19 18.77 -6.24
N GLN A 88 -9.11 19.42 -5.53
CA GLN A 88 -8.81 20.12 -4.28
C GLN A 88 -8.41 19.14 -3.18
N CYS A 89 -9.10 18.00 -3.06
CA CYS A 89 -8.74 16.94 -2.12
C CYS A 89 -7.31 16.46 -2.37
N ARG A 90 -6.99 16.16 -3.64
CA ARG A 90 -5.65 15.74 -4.04
C ARG A 90 -4.59 16.75 -3.61
N LYS A 91 -4.78 18.01 -3.94
CA LYS A 91 -3.84 19.07 -3.57
C LYS A 91 -3.67 19.15 -2.06
N LYS A 92 -4.77 19.20 -1.31
CA LYS A 92 -4.72 19.27 0.16
C LYS A 92 -4.04 18.05 0.80
N ILE A 93 -4.21 16.84 0.22
CA ILE A 93 -3.55 15.63 0.70
C ILE A 93 -2.04 15.72 0.42
N ILE A 94 -1.64 16.13 -0.77
CA ILE A 94 -0.23 16.32 -1.13
C ILE A 94 0.40 17.34 -0.19
N ASP A 95 -0.17 18.52 -0.04
CA ASP A 95 0.31 19.59 0.84
C ASP A 95 0.42 19.10 2.31
N TYR A 96 -0.55 18.31 2.78
CA TYR A 96 -0.55 17.71 4.11
C TYR A 96 0.65 16.79 4.34
N TYR A 97 0.94 15.90 3.38
CA TYR A 97 2.08 15.00 3.50
C TYR A 97 3.42 15.71 3.28
N THR A 98 3.53 16.58 2.28
CA THR A 98 4.76 17.35 2.00
C THR A 98 5.24 18.11 3.25
N THR A 99 4.32 18.74 3.98
CA THR A 99 4.70 19.45 5.23
C THR A 99 5.15 18.52 6.34
N ARG A 100 4.76 17.24 6.31
CA ARG A 100 5.04 16.24 7.36
C ARG A 100 6.23 15.34 7.05
N ILE A 101 6.68 15.27 5.80
CA ILE A 101 7.80 14.43 5.38
C ILE A 101 9.03 14.60 6.28
N PRO A 102 9.50 15.82 6.64
CA PRO A 102 10.65 15.95 7.51
C PRO A 102 10.46 15.31 8.89
N ALA A 103 9.26 15.41 9.45
CA ALA A 103 8.95 14.79 10.74
C ALA A 103 8.80 13.26 10.63
N LEU A 104 8.18 12.76 9.56
CA LEU A 104 8.01 11.32 9.32
C LEU A 104 9.37 10.65 9.07
N THR A 105 10.24 11.26 8.27
CA THR A 105 11.59 10.75 8.00
C THR A 105 12.47 10.77 9.24
N ALA A 106 12.39 11.82 10.05
CA ALA A 106 13.11 11.90 11.34
C ALA A 106 12.62 10.81 12.31
N LYS A 107 11.30 10.59 12.40
CA LYS A 107 10.70 9.53 13.21
C LYS A 107 11.14 8.13 12.72
N ALA A 108 11.07 7.88 11.42
CA ALA A 108 11.52 6.61 10.84
C ALA A 108 13.00 6.35 11.09
N LYS A 109 13.84 7.36 10.95
CA LYS A 109 15.27 7.26 11.27
C LYS A 109 15.49 6.91 12.75
N SER A 110 14.81 7.60 13.66
CA SER A 110 14.90 7.31 15.11
C SER A 110 14.46 5.89 15.45
N LEU A 111 13.41 5.37 14.79
CA LEU A 111 12.95 3.97 14.93
C LEU A 111 14.00 3.00 14.38
N ALA A 112 14.56 3.28 13.21
CA ALA A 112 15.60 2.46 12.60
C ALA A 112 16.88 2.43 13.46
N ASP A 113 17.27 3.53 14.05
CA ASP A 113 18.42 3.61 14.97
C ASP A 113 18.21 2.77 16.24
N ARG A 114 16.95 2.57 16.64
CA ARG A 114 16.55 1.63 17.72
C ARG A 114 16.33 0.21 17.25
N THR A 115 16.63 -0.07 15.99
CA THR A 115 16.38 -1.40 15.35
C THR A 115 14.91 -1.81 15.24
N GLU A 116 13.99 -0.87 15.35
CA GLU A 116 12.54 -1.04 15.19
C GLU A 116 12.15 -0.87 13.70
N TYR A 117 12.77 -1.69 12.84
CA TYR A 117 12.72 -1.49 11.38
C TYR A 117 11.31 -1.59 10.79
N ASP A 118 10.48 -2.51 11.29
CA ASP A 118 9.12 -2.67 10.77
C ASP A 118 8.25 -1.43 11.07
N GLN A 119 8.44 -0.82 12.24
CA GLN A 119 7.75 0.42 12.58
C GLN A 119 8.28 1.60 11.74
N ALA A 120 9.60 1.64 11.51
CA ALA A 120 10.22 2.66 10.65
C ALA A 120 9.69 2.58 9.22
N LEU A 121 9.61 1.38 8.65
CA LEU A 121 9.05 1.14 7.33
C LEU A 121 7.55 1.50 7.28
N ALA A 122 6.76 1.15 8.30
CA ALA A 122 5.35 1.50 8.37
C ALA A 122 5.12 3.02 8.38
N VAL A 123 5.98 3.78 9.08
CA VAL A 123 5.92 5.25 9.10
C VAL A 123 6.17 5.83 7.70
N LEU A 124 7.18 5.34 6.96
CA LEU A 124 7.48 5.83 5.62
C LEU A 124 6.44 5.37 4.59
N ALA A 125 5.91 4.15 4.72
CA ALA A 125 4.88 3.61 3.85
C ALA A 125 3.52 4.33 3.97
N SER A 126 3.33 5.16 5.00
CA SER A 126 2.13 6.00 5.12
C SER A 126 2.10 7.15 4.10
N VAL A 127 3.26 7.53 3.55
CA VAL A 127 3.35 8.63 2.59
C VAL A 127 2.83 8.15 1.22
N PRO A 128 1.89 8.89 0.59
CA PRO A 128 1.37 8.52 -0.72
C PRO A 128 2.43 8.65 -1.83
N GLU A 129 2.41 7.72 -2.79
CA GLU A 129 3.30 7.73 -3.96
C GLU A 129 3.14 8.97 -4.85
N SER A 130 2.02 9.70 -4.70
CA SER A 130 1.71 10.91 -5.47
C SER A 130 2.42 12.17 -4.98
N VAL A 131 3.18 12.08 -3.90
CA VAL A 131 3.98 13.19 -3.36
C VAL A 131 5.31 13.23 -4.10
N ASP A 132 5.78 14.42 -4.49
CA ASP A 132 6.98 14.58 -5.32
C ASP A 132 8.25 14.04 -4.65
N GLU A 133 8.30 14.07 -3.32
CA GLU A 133 9.41 13.57 -2.50
C GLU A 133 9.40 12.05 -2.30
N TYR A 134 8.36 11.34 -2.75
CA TYR A 134 8.23 9.89 -2.56
C TYR A 134 9.43 9.06 -3.04
N PRO A 135 10.11 9.37 -4.16
CA PRO A 135 11.31 8.62 -4.57
C PRO A 135 12.41 8.62 -3.50
N ALA A 136 12.63 9.75 -2.82
CA ALA A 136 13.62 9.84 -1.75
C ALA A 136 13.19 9.04 -0.50
N ILE A 137 11.87 8.97 -0.24
CA ILE A 137 11.30 8.15 0.83
C ILE A 137 11.47 6.65 0.50
N ALA A 138 11.20 6.26 -0.73
CA ALA A 138 11.40 4.89 -1.20
C ALA A 138 12.87 4.45 -1.06
N ASP A 139 13.83 5.31 -1.40
CA ASP A 139 15.26 5.03 -1.21
C ASP A 139 15.59 4.83 0.29
N GLN A 140 14.98 5.62 1.18
CA GLN A 140 15.15 5.44 2.63
C GLN A 140 14.51 4.12 3.12
N MET A 141 13.34 3.75 2.60
CA MET A 141 12.71 2.46 2.91
C MET A 141 13.61 1.30 2.52
N VAL A 142 14.20 1.34 1.33
CA VAL A 142 15.17 0.32 0.87
C VAL A 142 16.37 0.26 1.83
N ALA A 143 16.94 1.40 2.21
CA ALA A 143 18.07 1.44 3.13
C ALA A 143 17.73 0.86 4.51
N ILE A 144 16.54 1.12 5.03
CA ILE A 144 16.08 0.56 6.31
C ILE A 144 15.82 -0.94 6.18
N TYR A 145 15.23 -1.37 5.08
CA TYR A 145 14.98 -2.79 4.79
C TYR A 145 16.28 -3.59 4.71
N MET A 146 17.31 -3.05 4.07
CA MET A 146 18.63 -3.69 4.03
C MET A 146 19.24 -3.83 5.43
N LYS A 147 19.12 -2.83 6.29
CA LYS A 147 19.57 -2.94 7.70
C LYS A 147 18.81 -4.03 8.46
N LYS A 148 17.51 -4.20 8.20
CA LYS A 148 16.71 -5.30 8.77
C LYS A 148 17.25 -6.64 8.33
N ILE A 149 17.45 -6.84 7.02
CA ILE A 149 18.01 -8.07 6.43
C ILE A 149 19.37 -8.42 7.06
N ASP A 150 20.25 -7.44 7.23
CA ASP A 150 21.57 -7.64 7.83
C ASP A 150 21.49 -8.04 9.31
N LYS A 151 20.59 -7.44 10.06
CA LYS A 151 20.33 -7.80 11.46
C LYS A 151 19.80 -9.24 11.56
N ASP A 152 18.80 -9.58 10.77
CA ASP A 152 18.19 -10.89 10.76
C ASP A 152 19.20 -11.95 10.30
N GLY A 153 19.99 -11.67 9.25
CA GLY A 153 21.08 -12.53 8.77
C GLY A 153 22.14 -12.75 9.84
N THR A 154 22.49 -11.73 10.63
CA THR A 154 23.43 -11.88 11.74
C THR A 154 22.87 -12.79 12.84
N ALA A 155 21.59 -12.67 13.17
CA ALA A 155 20.93 -13.53 14.16
C ALA A 155 20.88 -14.98 13.69
N PHE A 156 20.50 -15.23 12.43
CA PHE A 156 20.50 -16.57 11.85
C PHE A 156 21.90 -17.20 11.82
N LEU A 157 22.93 -16.43 11.49
CA LEU A 157 24.31 -16.88 11.50
C LEU A 157 24.78 -17.27 12.91
N GLN A 158 24.37 -16.53 13.93
CA GLN A 158 24.66 -16.85 15.33
C GLN A 158 23.93 -18.12 15.78
N ASN A 159 22.65 -18.26 15.43
CA ASN A 159 21.86 -19.46 15.73
C ASN A 159 22.48 -20.70 15.05
N ALA A 160 22.86 -20.59 13.78
CA ALA A 160 23.52 -21.69 13.06
C ALA A 160 24.82 -22.12 13.76
N LYS A 161 25.65 -21.19 14.24
CA LYS A 161 26.84 -21.50 15.00
C LYS A 161 26.52 -22.21 16.32
N ALA A 162 25.47 -21.78 17.02
CA ALA A 162 25.03 -22.43 18.24
C ALA A 162 24.56 -23.88 17.98
N LYS A 163 23.84 -24.11 16.88
CA LYS A 163 23.40 -25.43 16.42
C LYS A 163 24.59 -26.34 16.07
N LEU A 164 25.58 -25.81 15.35
CA LEU A 164 26.82 -26.55 15.03
C LEU A 164 27.57 -26.95 16.29
N ALA A 165 27.63 -26.11 17.32
CA ALA A 165 28.24 -26.45 18.60
C ALA A 165 27.51 -27.59 19.33
N GLN A 166 26.22 -27.78 19.03
CA GLN A 166 25.38 -28.88 19.55
C GLN A 166 25.40 -30.14 18.66
N HIS A 167 26.21 -30.15 17.60
CA HIS A 167 26.22 -31.18 16.56
C HIS A 167 24.87 -31.33 15.79
N ASP A 168 24.02 -30.32 15.84
CA ASP A 168 22.75 -30.24 15.11
C ASP A 168 23.01 -29.66 13.72
N LEU A 169 23.42 -30.48 12.78
CA LEU A 169 23.77 -30.07 11.41
C LEU A 169 22.53 -29.60 10.64
N GLU A 170 21.41 -30.32 10.80
CA GLU A 170 20.14 -29.98 10.15
C GLU A 170 19.62 -28.64 10.66
N GLY A 171 19.56 -28.44 11.97
CA GLY A 171 19.16 -27.16 12.55
C GLY A 171 20.05 -26.00 12.14
N ALA A 172 21.38 -26.24 11.98
CA ALA A 172 22.30 -25.24 11.50
C ALA A 172 22.03 -24.85 10.03
N LEU A 173 21.80 -25.84 9.17
CA LEU A 173 21.45 -25.61 7.75
C LEU A 173 20.15 -24.82 7.62
N ASN A 174 19.14 -25.20 8.40
CA ASN A 174 17.84 -24.49 8.41
C ASN A 174 17.98 -23.01 8.78
N GLU A 175 18.86 -22.66 9.72
CA GLU A 175 19.14 -21.25 10.04
C GLU A 175 19.91 -20.53 8.91
N LEU A 176 20.92 -21.19 8.31
CA LEU A 176 21.75 -20.59 7.25
C LEU A 176 20.96 -20.28 5.98
N ILE A 177 19.98 -21.10 5.64
CA ILE A 177 19.15 -20.93 4.43
C ILE A 177 18.20 -19.74 4.56
N ARG A 178 17.82 -19.36 5.77
CA ARG A 178 16.97 -18.19 6.03
C ARG A 178 17.69 -16.87 5.76
N ILE A 179 19.03 -16.89 5.61
CA ILE A 179 19.82 -15.69 5.36
C ILE A 179 19.54 -15.19 3.94
N ASP A 180 19.06 -13.96 3.86
CA ASP A 180 18.78 -13.31 2.58
C ASP A 180 20.06 -13.13 1.75
N PRO A 181 20.04 -13.44 0.45
CA PRO A 181 21.19 -13.26 -0.44
C PRO A 181 21.73 -11.82 -0.51
N SER A 182 20.88 -10.84 -0.24
CA SER A 182 21.27 -9.44 -0.20
C SER A 182 21.95 -9.03 1.12
N SER A 183 21.96 -9.94 2.12
CA SER A 183 22.61 -9.68 3.40
C SER A 183 24.13 -9.75 3.30
N ASN A 184 24.81 -8.90 4.04
CA ASN A 184 26.26 -8.95 4.23
C ASN A 184 26.74 -10.28 4.86
N CYS A 185 25.82 -11.05 5.46
CA CYS A 185 26.10 -12.34 6.07
C CYS A 185 26.06 -13.51 5.07
N PHE A 186 25.57 -13.31 3.84
CA PHE A 186 25.29 -14.38 2.89
C PHE A 186 26.54 -15.16 2.47
N ALA A 187 27.62 -14.47 2.14
CA ALA A 187 28.89 -15.13 1.76
C ALA A 187 29.37 -16.07 2.87
N LYS A 188 29.30 -15.59 4.12
CA LYS A 188 29.71 -16.40 5.28
C LYS A 188 28.77 -17.57 5.56
N ALA A 189 27.48 -17.42 5.28
CA ALA A 189 26.51 -18.51 5.35
C ALA A 189 26.85 -19.60 4.34
N THR A 190 27.16 -19.22 3.10
CA THR A 190 27.55 -20.13 2.02
C THR A 190 28.83 -20.92 2.40
N GLU A 191 29.87 -20.24 2.90
CA GLU A 191 31.10 -20.90 3.39
C GLU A 191 30.81 -21.92 4.50
N MET A 192 29.91 -21.58 5.42
CA MET A 192 29.52 -22.48 6.50
C MET A 192 28.76 -23.72 5.98
N ILE A 193 27.85 -23.52 5.01
CA ILE A 193 27.12 -24.61 4.35
C ILE A 193 28.12 -25.58 3.67
N ASP A 194 29.11 -25.05 2.94
CA ASP A 194 30.11 -25.85 2.27
C ASP A 194 31.01 -26.62 3.27
N ALA A 195 31.35 -25.99 4.40
CA ALA A 195 32.10 -26.64 5.47
C ALA A 195 31.30 -27.78 6.14
N ILE A 196 29.96 -27.63 6.26
CA ILE A 196 29.08 -28.69 6.76
C ILE A 196 29.05 -29.87 5.77
N LYS A 197 28.90 -29.59 4.46
CA LYS A 197 28.93 -30.60 3.40
C LYS A 197 30.24 -31.46 3.43
N GLN A 198 31.37 -30.80 3.65
CA GLN A 198 32.69 -31.50 3.68
C GLN A 198 32.88 -32.40 4.89
N LYS A 199 32.21 -32.12 6.01
CA LYS A 199 32.35 -32.86 7.27
C LYS A 199 31.39 -34.05 7.41
N ALA A 200 30.40 -34.16 6.53
CA ALA A 200 29.40 -35.21 6.59
C ALA A 200 29.97 -36.53 6.04
N ASP A 201 29.74 -37.65 6.74
CA ASP A 201 30.08 -38.99 6.24
C ASP A 201 29.32 -39.37 4.97
N GLU A 202 29.84 -40.36 4.17
CA GLU A 202 29.26 -40.64 2.84
C GLU A 202 27.77 -41.02 2.86
N LYS A 203 27.25 -41.62 3.94
CA LYS A 203 25.84 -41.93 4.11
C LYS A 203 25.01 -40.69 4.43
N GLU A 204 25.50 -39.82 5.30
CA GLU A 204 24.91 -38.55 5.63
C GLU A 204 25.01 -37.56 4.47
N LYS A 205 26.09 -37.65 3.64
CA LYS A 205 26.23 -36.84 2.43
C LYS A 205 25.11 -37.06 1.42
N ALA A 206 24.71 -38.30 1.18
CA ALA A 206 23.64 -38.59 0.20
C ALA A 206 22.24 -38.14 0.68
N GLU A 207 22.00 -38.18 1.99
CA GLU A 207 20.77 -37.69 2.60
C GLU A 207 20.77 -36.15 2.66
N LEU A 208 21.88 -35.57 3.08
CA LEU A 208 22.13 -34.14 3.12
C LEU A 208 22.08 -33.49 1.71
N GLU A 209 22.63 -34.17 0.66
CA GLU A 209 22.50 -33.67 -0.71
C GLU A 209 21.06 -33.64 -1.20
N ARG A 210 20.21 -34.60 -0.83
CA ARG A 210 18.78 -34.58 -1.18
C ARG A 210 18.05 -33.48 -0.46
N GLU A 211 18.28 -33.28 0.83
CA GLU A 211 17.68 -32.19 1.60
C GLU A 211 18.17 -30.84 1.10
N MET A 212 19.46 -30.73 0.77
CA MET A 212 20.01 -29.50 0.19
C MET A 212 19.41 -29.15 -1.18
N GLN A 213 19.18 -30.16 -2.05
CA GLN A 213 18.49 -29.91 -3.34
C GLN A 213 17.06 -29.42 -3.13
N GLN A 214 16.36 -29.98 -2.13
CA GLN A 214 15.01 -29.50 -1.80
C GLN A 214 15.05 -28.07 -1.25
N LEU A 215 15.99 -27.78 -0.36
CA LEU A 215 16.16 -26.45 0.24
C LEU A 215 16.68 -25.41 -0.77
N GLU A 216 17.55 -25.81 -1.71
CA GLU A 216 17.96 -24.93 -2.83
C GLU A 216 16.78 -24.64 -3.77
N ALA A 217 15.94 -25.62 -4.05
CA ALA A 217 14.73 -25.43 -4.84
C ALA A 217 13.70 -24.51 -4.15
N GLU A 218 13.52 -24.67 -2.83
CA GLU A 218 12.68 -23.74 -2.04
C GLU A 218 13.27 -22.34 -2.00
N LYS A 219 14.58 -22.22 -1.84
CA LYS A 219 15.30 -20.94 -1.85
C LYS A 219 15.20 -20.24 -3.20
N GLU A 220 15.40 -20.98 -4.31
CA GLU A 220 15.20 -20.43 -5.66
C GLU A 220 13.75 -19.97 -5.88
N ALA A 221 12.78 -20.72 -5.35
CA ALA A 221 11.38 -20.32 -5.42
C ALA A 221 11.09 -19.06 -4.58
N GLN A 222 11.68 -18.97 -3.38
CA GLN A 222 11.58 -17.78 -2.52
C GLN A 222 12.32 -16.58 -3.12
N GLN A 223 13.53 -16.78 -3.68
CA GLN A 223 14.27 -15.74 -4.38
C GLN A 223 13.50 -15.20 -5.59
N LYS A 224 12.96 -16.09 -6.43
CA LYS A 224 12.11 -15.67 -7.56
C LYS A 224 10.88 -14.92 -7.09
N ALA A 225 10.27 -15.32 -5.96
CA ALA A 225 9.15 -14.61 -5.38
C ALA A 225 9.56 -13.21 -4.85
N GLN A 226 10.73 -13.13 -4.19
CA GLN A 226 11.29 -11.88 -3.67
C GLN A 226 11.79 -10.96 -4.78
N GLU A 227 12.52 -11.50 -5.78
CA GLU A 227 12.93 -10.76 -6.98
C GLU A 227 11.71 -10.22 -7.74
N ASN A 228 10.64 -11.02 -7.85
CA ASN A 228 9.38 -10.57 -8.41
C ASN A 228 8.72 -9.46 -7.56
N GLN A 229 8.79 -9.54 -6.22
CA GLN A 229 8.29 -8.46 -5.35
C GLN A 229 9.14 -7.19 -5.48
N VAL A 230 10.47 -7.31 -5.46
CA VAL A 230 11.38 -6.17 -5.66
C VAL A 230 11.24 -5.61 -7.08
N MET A 231 11.05 -6.47 -8.08
CA MET A 231 10.81 -6.02 -9.47
C MET A 231 9.44 -5.36 -9.62
N LEU A 232 8.40 -5.88 -8.97
CA LEU A 232 7.08 -5.26 -8.92
C LEU A 232 7.13 -3.91 -8.20
N GLU A 233 7.92 -3.79 -7.13
CA GLU A 233 8.10 -2.53 -6.40
C GLU A 233 8.91 -1.52 -7.22
N LYS A 234 9.98 -1.96 -7.89
CA LYS A 234 10.72 -1.12 -8.87
C LYS A 234 9.83 -0.70 -10.03
N LEU A 235 9.01 -1.59 -10.59
CA LEU A 235 8.05 -1.27 -11.64
C LEU A 235 6.96 -0.31 -11.14
N ARG A 236 6.52 -0.43 -9.88
CA ARG A 236 5.63 0.55 -9.25
C ARG A 236 6.30 1.92 -9.12
N ILE A 237 7.54 1.95 -8.64
CA ILE A 237 8.32 3.20 -8.52
C ILE A 237 8.57 3.82 -9.90
N GLU A 238 8.94 3.02 -10.91
CA GLU A 238 9.10 3.50 -12.30
C GLU A 238 7.77 3.95 -12.93
N ALA A 239 6.68 3.23 -12.69
CA ALA A 239 5.35 3.62 -13.14
C ALA A 239 4.89 4.91 -12.45
N ALA A 240 5.19 5.09 -11.16
CA ALA A 240 4.93 6.32 -10.42
C ALA A 240 5.79 7.48 -10.92
N LYS A 241 7.09 7.25 -11.23
CA LYS A 241 7.96 8.24 -11.88
C LYS A 241 7.42 8.65 -13.27
N LYS A 242 7.07 7.68 -14.11
CA LYS A 242 6.47 7.93 -15.43
C LYS A 242 5.09 8.56 -15.35
N ALA A 243 4.27 8.21 -14.35
CA ALA A 243 3.01 8.87 -14.09
C ALA A 243 3.21 10.31 -13.61
N GLY A 244 4.24 10.59 -12.79
CA GLY A 244 4.65 11.95 -12.41
C GLY A 244 5.13 12.77 -13.63
N GLU A 245 5.95 12.19 -14.48
CA GLU A 245 6.43 12.83 -15.71
C GLU A 245 5.32 13.00 -16.77
N ASN A 246 4.36 12.06 -16.85
CA ASN A 246 3.21 12.16 -17.75
C ASN A 246 2.08 13.04 -17.18
N TYR A 247 2.08 13.29 -15.86
CA TYR A 247 1.06 14.14 -15.22
C TYR A 247 1.19 15.61 -15.60
N THR A 248 2.39 16.03 -16.00
CA THR A 248 2.59 17.36 -16.64
C THR A 248 2.17 17.37 -18.11
N ARG A 249 1.89 16.21 -18.72
CA ARG A 249 1.65 16.06 -20.16
C ARG A 249 0.31 15.46 -20.57
N THR A 250 -0.37 14.71 -19.70
CA THR A 250 -1.64 14.05 -20.05
C THR A 250 -2.81 14.62 -19.26
N SER A 251 -3.67 15.21 -20.04
CA SER A 251 -4.99 15.77 -19.74
C SER A 251 -5.86 14.90 -18.83
N SER A 252 -6.76 15.59 -18.14
CA SER A 252 -7.93 15.21 -17.38
C SER A 252 -8.71 13.93 -17.77
N SER A 253 -8.50 13.34 -18.95
CA SER A 253 -9.31 12.23 -19.49
C SER A 253 -9.07 10.87 -18.82
N ASP A 254 -7.85 10.57 -18.37
CA ASP A 254 -7.55 9.27 -17.76
C ASP A 254 -7.93 9.22 -16.27
N MET A 255 -7.88 10.37 -15.60
CA MET A 255 -8.41 10.48 -14.24
C MET A 255 -9.94 10.37 -14.22
N GLU A 256 -10.61 10.90 -15.25
CA GLU A 256 -12.07 10.74 -15.44
C GLU A 256 -12.47 9.26 -15.55
N LYS A 257 -11.70 8.45 -16.28
CA LYS A 257 -11.95 7.01 -16.43
C LYS A 257 -11.71 6.24 -15.13
N GLN A 258 -10.68 6.57 -14.38
CA GLN A 258 -10.34 5.88 -13.12
C GLN A 258 -11.31 6.25 -11.99
N VAL A 259 -11.69 7.52 -11.86
CA VAL A 259 -12.68 7.97 -10.87
C VAL A 259 -14.05 7.37 -11.20
N SER A 260 -14.43 7.32 -12.48
CA SER A 260 -15.69 6.68 -12.92
C SER A 260 -15.72 5.19 -12.61
N LYS A 261 -14.61 4.46 -12.84
CA LYS A 261 -14.52 3.04 -12.55
C LYS A 261 -14.63 2.77 -11.05
N TRP A 262 -13.94 3.57 -10.22
CA TRP A 262 -13.99 3.46 -8.77
C TRP A 262 -15.40 3.74 -8.19
N PHE A 263 -16.09 4.79 -8.70
CA PHE A 263 -17.47 5.09 -8.31
C PHE A 263 -18.45 4.01 -8.75
N LEU A 264 -18.32 3.49 -9.98
CA LEU A 264 -19.19 2.43 -10.50
C LEU A 264 -18.99 1.08 -9.81
N GLU A 265 -17.77 0.77 -9.32
CA GLU A 265 -17.49 -0.48 -8.59
C GLU A 265 -17.95 -0.44 -7.13
N ARG A 266 -18.10 0.76 -6.54
CA ARG A 266 -18.42 0.92 -5.12
C ARG A 266 -19.89 1.27 -4.84
N PHE A 267 -20.62 1.70 -5.86
CA PHE A 267 -22.05 2.07 -5.77
C PHE A 267 -22.95 1.16 -6.65
N LYS A 268 -22.44 0.03 -7.14
CA LYS A 268 -23.21 -1.11 -7.58
C LYS A 268 -23.42 -2.07 -6.40
#